data_6f8e25ea4c4695697b9da59c6c822285
#
_entry.id   6f8e25ea4c4695697b9da59c6c822285
#
_cell.length_a   1.000
_cell.length_b   1.000
_cell.length_c   1.000
_cell.angle_alpha   90.00
_cell.angle_beta   90.00
_cell.angle_gamma   90.00
#
_symmetry.space_group_name_H-M   'P 1'
#
loop_
_entity.id
_entity.type
_entity.pdbx_description
1 polymer ?
#
loop_
_entity_poly.entity_id
_entity_poly.type
_entity_poly.pdbx_seq_one_letter_code
_entity_poly.pdbx_strand_id
1 'polypeptide(L)'
;MSRENETQSDQSELLTGLRDIANKYGLDITTELKAITEKLQASSAIAQVWRKIELARHNDRPRALDYIDMIFDYFIELHGDRCFGDDPALIGGIAFIKGIPVTVIGNQKGRNLRETIDRNGGMANPEGYRKALRLIKQAEKFHRPIITFVDTQGAYPGLGSEERGIAEAIAVNLRELSRVKTPVICFVIGEGGSGG
;
A
#
# COMPACT_ATOMS: atom_id res chain seq x y z
N MET A 1 -18.90 12.49 -2.27
CA MET A 1 -19.13 13.46 -1.17
C MET A 1 -20.60 13.75 -0.87
N SER A 2 -21.55 13.59 -1.80
CA SER A 2 -22.98 13.94 -1.55
C SER A 2 -23.78 12.92 -0.72
N ARG A 3 -23.65 11.63 -0.94
CA ARG A 3 -24.44 10.60 -0.23
C ARG A 3 -24.08 10.40 1.26
N GLU A 4 -22.85 10.63 1.66
CA GLU A 4 -22.45 10.51 3.09
C GLU A 4 -22.96 11.66 3.95
N ASN A 5 -23.01 12.87 3.38
CA ASN A 5 -23.58 14.03 4.07
C ASN A 5 -25.09 13.90 4.20
N GLU A 6 -25.80 13.33 3.21
CA GLU A 6 -27.22 13.04 3.30
C GLU A 6 -27.54 12.01 4.41
N THR A 7 -26.79 10.90 4.46
CA THR A 7 -27.00 9.85 5.49
C THR A 7 -26.72 10.34 6.91
N GLN A 8 -25.72 11.22 7.11
CA GLN A 8 -25.46 11.82 8.43
C GLN A 8 -26.52 12.85 8.82
N SER A 9 -27.03 13.62 7.84
CA SER A 9 -28.15 14.57 8.05
C SER A 9 -29.40 13.81 8.50
N ASP A 10 -29.80 12.76 7.77
CA ASP A 10 -30.99 11.96 8.06
C ASP A 10 -30.92 11.28 9.44
N GLN A 11 -29.74 10.77 9.84
CA GLN A 11 -29.53 10.17 11.17
C GLN A 11 -29.64 11.21 12.29
N SER A 12 -29.15 12.44 12.07
CA SER A 12 -29.24 13.54 13.03
C SER A 12 -30.69 14.00 13.22
N GLU A 13 -31.44 14.11 12.13
CA GLU A 13 -32.86 14.46 12.18
C GLU A 13 -33.70 13.39 12.92
N LEU A 14 -33.42 12.11 12.65
CA LEU A 14 -34.12 11.01 13.30
C LEU A 14 -33.88 10.97 14.81
N LEU A 15 -32.65 11.18 15.26
CA LEU A 15 -32.32 11.25 16.69
C LEU A 15 -32.96 12.47 17.38
N THR A 16 -33.04 13.60 16.69
CA THR A 16 -33.70 14.80 17.19
C THR A 16 -35.18 14.58 17.32
N GLY A 17 -35.83 14.01 16.31
CA GLY A 17 -37.25 13.67 16.35
C GLY A 17 -37.60 12.69 17.48
N LEU A 18 -36.77 11.66 17.73
CA LEU A 18 -36.97 10.74 18.86
C LEU A 18 -36.90 11.43 20.22
N ARG A 19 -35.92 12.38 20.36
CA ARG A 19 -35.78 13.18 21.60
C ARG A 19 -36.99 14.09 21.85
N ASP A 20 -37.53 14.71 20.82
CA ASP A 20 -38.68 15.58 20.90
C ASP A 20 -39.96 14.81 21.28
N ILE A 21 -40.15 13.60 20.71
CA ILE A 21 -41.24 12.71 21.07
C ILE A 21 -41.13 12.29 22.54
N ALA A 22 -39.96 11.85 22.99
CA ALA A 22 -39.72 11.44 24.36
C ALA A 22 -40.03 12.56 25.36
N ASN A 23 -39.56 13.78 25.10
CA ASN A 23 -39.82 14.96 25.89
C ASN A 23 -41.33 15.26 25.98
N LYS A 24 -42.08 15.12 24.88
CA LYS A 24 -43.52 15.36 24.81
C LYS A 24 -44.31 14.40 25.70
N TYR A 25 -43.84 13.18 25.87
CA TYR A 25 -44.52 12.16 26.68
C TYR A 25 -43.86 11.93 28.05
N GLY A 26 -42.88 12.76 28.45
CA GLY A 26 -42.18 12.65 29.73
C GLY A 26 -41.39 11.37 29.92
N LEU A 27 -40.88 10.78 28.82
CA LEU A 27 -40.10 9.56 28.83
C LEU A 27 -38.59 9.91 28.88
N ASP A 28 -37.89 9.31 29.85
CA ASP A 28 -36.41 9.41 29.86
C ASP A 28 -35.82 8.28 28.99
N ILE A 29 -35.39 8.62 27.80
CA ILE A 29 -34.74 7.71 26.85
C ILE A 29 -33.27 8.08 26.62
N THR A 30 -32.69 8.81 27.55
CA THR A 30 -31.31 9.35 27.42
C THR A 30 -30.28 8.24 27.27
N THR A 31 -30.43 7.16 28.01
CA THR A 31 -29.54 6.01 27.98
C THR A 31 -29.63 5.25 26.65
N GLU A 32 -30.85 5.02 26.17
CA GLU A 32 -31.13 4.34 24.91
C GLU A 32 -30.64 5.15 23.72
N LEU A 33 -30.89 6.46 23.72
CA LEU A 33 -30.37 7.34 22.65
C LEU A 33 -28.86 7.37 22.63
N LYS A 34 -28.19 7.39 23.77
CA LYS A 34 -26.74 7.31 23.86
C LYS A 34 -26.21 6.00 23.29
N ALA A 35 -26.80 4.86 23.65
CA ALA A 35 -26.43 3.55 23.15
C ALA A 35 -26.64 3.43 21.62
N ILE A 36 -27.72 3.99 21.09
CA ILE A 36 -27.97 4.04 19.63
C ILE A 36 -26.95 4.91 18.95
N THR A 37 -26.63 6.08 19.48
CA THR A 37 -25.63 7.00 18.91
C THR A 37 -24.24 6.35 18.87
N GLU A 38 -23.82 5.67 19.94
CA GLU A 38 -22.55 4.95 20.00
C GLU A 38 -22.49 3.81 18.95
N LYS A 39 -23.58 3.06 18.78
CA LYS A 39 -23.66 2.01 17.75
C LYS A 39 -23.60 2.58 16.33
N LEU A 40 -24.27 3.69 16.05
CA LEU A 40 -24.24 4.36 14.75
C LEU A 40 -22.83 4.90 14.43
N GLN A 41 -22.16 5.51 15.41
CA GLN A 41 -20.78 5.98 15.25
C GLN A 41 -19.81 4.84 15.02
N ALA A 42 -19.94 3.74 15.76
CA ALA A 42 -19.11 2.54 15.54
C ALA A 42 -19.33 1.92 14.14
N SER A 43 -20.59 1.83 13.70
CA SER A 43 -20.93 1.35 12.35
C SER A 43 -20.36 2.23 11.25
N SER A 44 -20.43 3.56 11.40
CA SER A 44 -19.83 4.52 10.46
C SER A 44 -18.31 4.40 10.40
N ALA A 45 -17.64 4.24 11.54
CA ALA A 45 -16.19 4.03 11.60
C ALA A 45 -15.77 2.74 10.89
N ILE A 46 -16.50 1.65 11.09
CA ILE A 46 -16.26 0.37 10.41
C ILE A 46 -16.44 0.53 8.90
N ALA A 47 -17.51 1.19 8.46
CA ALA A 47 -17.76 1.44 7.04
C ALA A 47 -16.62 2.25 6.37
N GLN A 48 -16.08 3.26 7.07
CA GLN A 48 -14.93 4.03 6.58
C GLN A 48 -13.66 3.18 6.42
N VAL A 49 -13.41 2.25 7.35
CA VAL A 49 -12.27 1.32 7.25
C VAL A 49 -12.43 0.40 6.05
N TRP A 50 -13.61 -0.20 5.87
CA TRP A 50 -13.89 -1.06 4.70
C TRP A 50 -13.72 -0.32 3.39
N ARG A 51 -14.20 0.92 3.29
CA ARG A 51 -14.00 1.74 2.09
C ARG A 51 -12.53 1.98 1.77
N LYS A 52 -11.67 2.20 2.78
CA LYS A 52 -10.22 2.32 2.56
C LYS A 52 -9.62 1.02 2.02
N ILE A 53 -10.06 -0.13 2.53
CA ILE A 53 -9.61 -1.44 2.05
C ILE A 53 -10.05 -1.65 0.59
N GLU A 54 -11.29 -1.34 0.25
CA GLU A 54 -11.80 -1.43 -1.12
C GLU A 54 -11.02 -0.53 -2.08
N LEU A 55 -10.75 0.71 -1.68
CA LEU A 55 -9.94 1.63 -2.47
C LEU A 55 -8.50 1.12 -2.66
N ALA A 56 -7.87 0.59 -1.61
CA ALA A 56 -6.52 0.03 -1.69
C ALA A 56 -6.43 -1.19 -2.62
N ARG A 57 -7.54 -1.92 -2.81
CA ARG A 57 -7.64 -3.12 -3.66
C ARG A 57 -8.33 -2.87 -5.00
N HIS A 58 -8.72 -1.65 -5.29
CA HIS A 58 -9.47 -1.34 -6.51
C HIS A 58 -8.63 -1.63 -7.77
N ASN A 59 -9.25 -2.31 -8.75
CA ASN A 59 -8.52 -2.75 -9.95
C ASN A 59 -8.03 -1.60 -10.84
N ASP A 60 -8.77 -0.50 -10.89
CA ASP A 60 -8.44 0.65 -11.74
C ASP A 60 -7.46 1.63 -11.08
N ARG A 61 -7.01 1.33 -9.86
CA ARG A 61 -6.03 2.15 -9.16
C ARG A 61 -4.67 2.12 -9.88
N PRO A 62 -3.97 3.27 -10.01
CA PRO A 62 -2.63 3.32 -10.55
C PRO A 62 -1.68 2.42 -9.75
N ARG A 63 -0.74 1.77 -10.42
CA ARG A 63 0.28 0.87 -9.86
C ARG A 63 1.66 1.50 -10.01
N ALA A 64 2.70 0.84 -9.51
CA ALA A 64 4.05 1.40 -9.49
C ALA A 64 4.52 1.87 -10.88
N LEU A 65 4.34 1.06 -11.93
CA LEU A 65 4.71 1.46 -13.30
C LEU A 65 3.94 2.69 -13.80
N ASP A 66 2.66 2.83 -13.42
CA ASP A 66 1.87 4.00 -13.82
C ASP A 66 2.41 5.28 -13.15
N TYR A 67 2.74 5.20 -11.86
CA TYR A 67 3.36 6.33 -11.17
C TYR A 67 4.75 6.66 -11.74
N ILE A 68 5.52 5.64 -12.11
CA ILE A 68 6.82 5.84 -12.75
C ILE A 68 6.65 6.60 -14.06
N ASP A 69 5.73 6.16 -14.91
CA ASP A 69 5.46 6.78 -16.22
C ASP A 69 4.91 8.22 -16.10
N MET A 70 4.08 8.49 -15.08
CA MET A 70 3.52 9.82 -14.84
C MET A 70 4.50 10.83 -14.22
N ILE A 71 5.47 10.38 -13.43
CA ILE A 71 6.28 11.25 -12.56
C ILE A 71 7.67 11.50 -13.14
N PHE A 72 8.27 10.50 -13.80
CA PHE A 72 9.67 10.56 -14.20
C PHE A 72 9.84 10.82 -15.70
N ASP A 73 10.86 11.60 -16.04
CA ASP A 73 11.19 11.92 -17.43
C ASP A 73 11.66 10.68 -18.21
N TYR A 74 12.43 9.81 -17.53
CA TYR A 74 12.94 8.54 -18.05
C TYR A 74 13.02 7.50 -16.95
N PHE A 75 12.82 6.23 -17.32
CA PHE A 75 13.03 5.09 -16.45
C PHE A 75 13.77 3.97 -17.21
N ILE A 76 14.86 3.51 -16.65
CA ILE A 76 15.64 2.38 -17.14
C ILE A 76 15.52 1.26 -16.12
N GLU A 77 14.70 0.25 -16.43
CA GLU A 77 14.53 -0.91 -15.55
C GLU A 77 15.79 -1.78 -15.54
N LEU A 78 16.18 -2.22 -14.35
CA LEU A 78 17.34 -3.07 -14.10
C LEU A 78 16.90 -4.41 -13.52
N HIS A 79 17.10 -5.46 -14.27
CA HIS A 79 16.64 -6.80 -13.97
C HIS A 79 17.65 -7.66 -13.21
N GLY A 80 17.13 -8.65 -12.49
CA GLY A 80 17.88 -9.75 -11.88
C GLY A 80 18.60 -9.41 -10.58
N ASP A 81 18.73 -10.42 -9.74
CA ASP A 81 19.37 -10.35 -8.43
C ASP A 81 20.89 -10.62 -8.44
N ARG A 82 21.43 -11.07 -9.56
CA ARG A 82 22.82 -11.52 -9.74
C ARG A 82 23.16 -12.80 -8.96
N CYS A 83 22.13 -13.56 -8.58
CA CYS A 83 22.28 -14.79 -7.83
C CYS A 83 21.47 -15.94 -8.44
N PHE A 84 20.16 -15.80 -8.51
CA PHE A 84 19.25 -16.84 -9.02
C PHE A 84 18.50 -16.40 -10.28
N GLY A 85 17.86 -15.23 -10.26
CA GLY A 85 17.01 -14.82 -11.36
C GLY A 85 16.45 -13.41 -11.23
N ASP A 86 15.41 -13.13 -11.98
CA ASP A 86 14.61 -11.91 -11.85
C ASP A 86 13.26 -12.20 -11.20
N ASP A 87 12.66 -11.18 -10.60
CA ASP A 87 11.32 -11.24 -10.04
C ASP A 87 10.45 -10.11 -10.60
N PRO A 88 9.45 -10.42 -11.43
CA PRO A 88 8.57 -9.41 -12.00
C PRO A 88 7.59 -8.78 -11.00
N ALA A 89 7.44 -9.35 -9.80
CA ALA A 89 6.64 -8.77 -8.74
C ALA A 89 7.27 -7.50 -8.13
N LEU A 90 8.60 -7.35 -8.30
CA LEU A 90 9.32 -6.17 -7.86
C LEU A 90 10.08 -5.57 -9.03
N ILE A 91 9.72 -4.35 -9.41
CA ILE A 91 10.40 -3.56 -10.43
C ILE A 91 11.41 -2.63 -9.79
N GLY A 92 12.45 -2.26 -10.52
CA GLY A 92 13.38 -1.26 -10.03
C GLY A 92 14.40 -0.87 -11.07
N GLY A 93 14.93 0.35 -10.94
CA GLY A 93 15.86 0.89 -11.90
C GLY A 93 16.31 2.30 -11.58
N ILE A 94 16.86 2.95 -12.60
CA ILE A 94 17.29 4.34 -12.54
C ILE A 94 16.25 5.19 -13.28
N ALA A 95 15.78 6.24 -12.63
CA ALA A 95 14.86 7.20 -13.20
C ALA A 95 15.44 8.63 -13.13
N PHE A 96 14.84 9.53 -13.88
CA PHE A 96 15.17 10.94 -13.86
C PHE A 96 13.93 11.77 -13.54
N ILE A 97 14.05 12.69 -12.60
CA ILE A 97 13.01 13.67 -12.29
C ILE A 97 13.61 15.07 -12.39
N LYS A 98 13.15 15.86 -13.36
CA LYS A 98 13.69 17.20 -13.65
C LYS A 98 15.21 17.20 -13.80
N GLY A 99 15.74 16.17 -14.49
CA GLY A 99 17.17 16.01 -14.73
C GLY A 99 17.96 15.43 -13.54
N ILE A 100 17.35 15.18 -12.39
CA ILE A 100 18.00 14.59 -11.21
C ILE A 100 17.88 13.07 -11.29
N PRO A 101 19.00 12.31 -11.28
CA PRO A 101 18.95 10.85 -11.27
C PRO A 101 18.54 10.32 -9.89
N VAL A 102 17.58 9.42 -9.87
CA VAL A 102 17.09 8.72 -8.68
C VAL A 102 17.04 7.22 -8.91
N THR A 103 17.04 6.45 -7.85
CA THR A 103 16.74 5.00 -7.93
C THR A 103 15.31 4.79 -7.52
N VAL A 104 14.53 4.10 -8.35
CA VAL A 104 13.13 3.77 -8.09
C VAL A 104 12.99 2.26 -7.90
N ILE A 105 12.22 1.85 -6.91
CA ILE A 105 11.91 0.46 -6.60
C ILE A 105 10.42 0.37 -6.25
N GLY A 106 9.71 -0.62 -6.76
CA GLY A 106 8.28 -0.74 -6.48
C GLY A 106 7.74 -2.16 -6.57
N ASN A 107 6.75 -2.46 -5.75
CA ASN A 107 5.94 -3.64 -5.95
C ASN A 107 4.97 -3.42 -7.11
N GLN A 108 4.93 -4.36 -8.04
CA GLN A 108 4.07 -4.28 -9.22
C GLN A 108 3.05 -5.42 -9.23
N LYS A 109 1.78 -5.07 -9.08
CA LYS A 109 0.64 -5.99 -9.26
C LYS A 109 0.21 -6.06 -10.72
N GLY A 110 -0.37 -7.17 -11.13
CA GLY A 110 -1.02 -7.32 -12.43
C GLY A 110 -2.36 -6.58 -12.53
N ARG A 111 -2.82 -6.23 -13.73
CA ARG A 111 -4.14 -5.62 -14.01
C ARG A 111 -5.20 -6.65 -14.39
N ASN A 112 -4.77 -7.78 -14.89
CA ASN A 112 -5.59 -8.90 -15.28
C ASN A 112 -5.05 -10.18 -14.65
N LEU A 113 -5.79 -11.29 -14.81
CA LEU A 113 -5.41 -12.56 -14.20
C LEU A 113 -4.02 -13.05 -14.61
N ARG A 114 -3.68 -12.92 -15.90
CA ARG A 114 -2.38 -13.35 -16.42
C ARG A 114 -1.24 -12.56 -15.80
N GLU A 115 -1.32 -11.23 -15.86
CA GLU A 115 -0.31 -10.37 -15.23
C GLU A 115 -0.22 -10.58 -13.71
N THR A 116 -1.35 -10.85 -13.04
CA THR A 116 -1.37 -11.13 -11.60
C THR A 116 -0.62 -12.41 -11.27
N ILE A 117 -0.77 -13.45 -12.10
CA ILE A 117 -0.01 -14.69 -11.97
C ILE A 117 1.48 -14.44 -12.23
N ASP A 118 1.81 -13.78 -13.35
CA ASP A 118 3.19 -13.49 -13.76
C ASP A 118 3.95 -12.64 -12.71
N ARG A 119 3.23 -11.77 -11.97
CA ARG A 119 3.76 -10.88 -10.94
C ARG A 119 3.48 -11.35 -9.51
N ASN A 120 3.10 -12.59 -9.31
CA ASN A 120 2.77 -13.19 -8.00
C ASN A 120 1.83 -12.32 -7.14
N GLY A 121 0.90 -11.59 -7.76
CA GLY A 121 0.03 -10.63 -7.07
C GLY A 121 0.75 -9.46 -6.39
N GLY A 122 1.97 -9.15 -6.80
CA GLY A 122 2.82 -8.13 -6.18
C GLY A 122 3.59 -8.64 -4.95
N MET A 123 3.56 -9.95 -4.70
CA MET A 123 4.31 -10.59 -3.61
C MET A 123 5.68 -11.03 -4.12
N ALA A 124 6.74 -10.37 -3.65
CA ALA A 124 8.09 -10.64 -4.13
C ALA A 124 8.65 -11.95 -3.58
N ASN A 125 9.36 -12.66 -4.46
CA ASN A 125 10.24 -13.78 -4.15
C ASN A 125 11.60 -13.28 -3.60
N PRO A 126 12.48 -14.16 -3.08
CA PRO A 126 13.82 -13.78 -2.61
C PRO A 126 14.63 -12.98 -3.64
N GLU A 127 14.45 -13.28 -4.93
CA GLU A 127 15.11 -12.60 -6.05
C GLU A 127 14.72 -11.12 -6.12
N GLY A 128 13.45 -10.80 -5.86
CA GLY A 128 12.97 -9.43 -5.79
C GLY A 128 13.65 -8.64 -4.68
N TYR A 129 13.71 -9.18 -3.47
CA TYR A 129 14.40 -8.54 -2.34
C TYR A 129 15.89 -8.37 -2.59
N ARG A 130 16.58 -9.36 -3.16
CA ARG A 130 18.00 -9.25 -3.51
C ARG A 130 18.24 -8.24 -4.63
N LYS A 131 17.34 -8.17 -5.63
CA LYS A 131 17.35 -7.12 -6.65
C LYS A 131 17.20 -5.73 -6.02
N ALA A 132 16.22 -5.55 -5.13
CA ALA A 132 16.03 -4.29 -4.41
C ALA A 132 17.30 -3.89 -3.65
N LEU A 133 17.88 -4.80 -2.88
CA LEU A 133 19.10 -4.55 -2.14
C LEU A 133 20.27 -4.13 -3.06
N ARG A 134 20.43 -4.80 -4.18
CA ARG A 134 21.44 -4.46 -5.18
C ARG A 134 21.27 -3.03 -5.69
N LEU A 135 20.04 -2.62 -5.98
CA LEU A 135 19.72 -1.27 -6.44
C LEU A 135 19.92 -0.23 -5.35
N ILE A 136 19.58 -0.55 -4.11
CA ILE A 136 19.80 0.30 -2.93
C ILE A 136 21.31 0.55 -2.74
N LYS A 137 22.14 -0.49 -2.76
CA LYS A 137 23.60 -0.36 -2.66
C LYS A 137 24.21 0.42 -3.82
N GLN A 138 23.68 0.23 -5.02
CA GLN A 138 24.10 1.02 -6.17
C GLN A 138 23.68 2.50 -6.01
N ALA A 139 22.48 2.77 -5.49
CA ALA A 139 22.02 4.12 -5.24
C ALA A 139 22.92 4.83 -4.21
N GLU A 140 23.24 4.18 -3.12
CA GLU A 140 24.16 4.70 -2.10
C GLU A 140 25.55 5.00 -2.68
N LYS A 141 26.13 4.07 -3.44
CA LYS A 141 27.43 4.23 -4.09
C LYS A 141 27.51 5.48 -4.99
N PHE A 142 26.42 5.78 -5.70
CA PHE A 142 26.36 6.90 -6.65
C PHE A 142 25.58 8.11 -6.09
N HIS A 143 25.28 8.12 -4.78
CA HIS A 143 24.60 9.20 -4.08
C HIS A 143 23.25 9.58 -4.69
N ARG A 144 22.52 8.59 -5.26
CA ARG A 144 21.17 8.81 -5.80
C ARG A 144 20.15 8.66 -4.69
N PRO A 145 19.19 9.58 -4.54
CA PRO A 145 18.02 9.36 -3.70
C PRO A 145 17.25 8.10 -4.13
N ILE A 146 16.64 7.42 -3.17
CA ILE A 146 15.84 6.22 -3.40
C ILE A 146 14.37 6.57 -3.20
N ILE A 147 13.54 6.18 -4.16
CA ILE A 147 12.09 6.33 -4.10
C ILE A 147 11.49 4.94 -4.16
N THR A 148 10.63 4.60 -3.19
CA THR A 148 9.95 3.30 -3.17
C THR A 148 8.45 3.45 -3.27
N PHE A 149 7.80 2.58 -4.07
CA PHE A 149 6.35 2.45 -4.18
C PHE A 149 5.93 1.11 -3.60
N VAL A 150 5.18 1.15 -2.49
CA VAL A 150 4.73 -0.05 -1.78
C VAL A 150 3.29 -0.37 -2.13
N ASP A 151 3.08 -1.56 -2.70
CA ASP A 151 1.76 -2.13 -2.96
C ASP A 151 1.84 -3.66 -2.98
N THR A 152 1.85 -4.26 -1.80
CA THR A 152 1.94 -5.70 -1.64
C THR A 152 1.21 -6.20 -0.40
N GLN A 153 0.71 -7.43 -0.46
CA GLN A 153 0.15 -8.13 0.71
C GLN A 153 1.27 -8.69 1.62
N GLY A 154 2.49 -8.82 1.10
CA GLY A 154 3.64 -9.39 1.80
C GLY A 154 4.62 -10.07 0.85
N ALA A 155 5.55 -10.82 1.41
CA ALA A 155 6.44 -11.69 0.65
C ALA A 155 5.69 -12.90 0.09
N TYR A 156 6.16 -13.49 -1.01
CA TYR A 156 5.55 -14.67 -1.61
C TYR A 156 5.73 -15.91 -0.70
N PRO A 157 4.64 -16.57 -0.25
CA PRO A 157 4.69 -17.62 0.76
C PRO A 157 4.88 -19.03 0.17
N GLY A 158 5.43 -19.15 -1.04
CA GLY A 158 5.62 -20.42 -1.71
C GLY A 158 6.82 -21.20 -1.21
N LEU A 159 6.79 -22.56 -1.33
CA LEU A 159 7.90 -23.44 -0.96
C LEU A 159 9.22 -23.02 -1.60
N GLY A 160 9.21 -22.69 -2.90
CA GLY A 160 10.40 -22.23 -3.59
C GLY A 160 10.99 -20.91 -3.03
N SER A 161 10.17 -20.04 -2.42
CA SER A 161 10.66 -18.86 -1.71
C SER A 161 11.39 -19.24 -0.42
N GLU A 162 10.87 -20.18 0.34
CA GLU A 162 11.52 -20.70 1.54
C GLU A 162 12.85 -21.38 1.20
N GLU A 163 12.88 -22.24 0.19
CA GLU A 163 14.09 -22.92 -0.29
C GLU A 163 15.19 -21.94 -0.74
N ARG A 164 14.81 -20.78 -1.28
CA ARG A 164 15.74 -19.77 -1.77
C ARG A 164 16.00 -18.64 -0.75
N GLY A 165 15.53 -18.80 0.49
CA GLY A 165 15.91 -17.96 1.63
C GLY A 165 15.15 -16.65 1.71
N ILE A 166 13.81 -16.66 1.61
CA ILE A 166 12.97 -15.45 1.71
C ILE A 166 13.19 -14.70 3.02
N ALA A 167 13.28 -15.39 4.15
CA ALA A 167 13.47 -14.79 5.46
C ALA A 167 14.81 -14.05 5.55
N GLU A 168 15.89 -14.66 5.05
CA GLU A 168 17.21 -14.02 4.99
C GLU A 168 17.18 -12.81 4.06
N ALA A 169 16.60 -12.93 2.86
CA ALA A 169 16.53 -11.83 1.91
C ALA A 169 15.83 -10.60 2.49
N ILE A 170 14.74 -10.79 3.25
CA ILE A 170 14.03 -9.73 3.97
C ILE A 170 14.92 -9.15 5.09
N ALA A 171 15.47 -10.00 5.94
CA ALA A 171 16.27 -9.57 7.10
C ALA A 171 17.50 -8.76 6.68
N VAL A 172 18.17 -9.16 5.59
CA VAL A 172 19.32 -8.44 5.04
C VAL A 172 18.90 -7.09 4.50
N ASN A 173 17.75 -6.98 3.80
CA ASN A 173 17.21 -5.69 3.36
C ASN A 173 16.95 -4.73 4.52
N LEU A 174 16.29 -5.19 5.59
CA LEU A 174 16.03 -4.38 6.79
C LEU A 174 17.35 -3.86 7.41
N ARG A 175 18.32 -4.74 7.58
CA ARG A 175 19.64 -4.38 8.12
C ARG A 175 20.36 -3.35 7.26
N GLU A 176 20.40 -3.55 5.95
CA GLU A 176 21.12 -2.67 5.05
C GLU A 176 20.40 -1.33 4.87
N LEU A 177 19.06 -1.31 4.75
CA LEU A 177 18.27 -0.08 4.70
C LEU A 177 18.47 0.80 5.94
N SER A 178 18.61 0.20 7.13
CA SER A 178 18.87 0.97 8.36
C SER A 178 20.23 1.71 8.36
N ARG A 179 21.13 1.37 7.44
CA ARG A 179 22.48 1.92 7.33
C ARG A 179 22.72 2.81 6.11
N VAL A 180 21.75 2.84 5.20
CA VAL A 180 21.84 3.61 3.94
C VAL A 180 22.03 5.09 4.25
N LYS A 181 23.01 5.70 3.57
CA LYS A 181 23.40 7.11 3.76
C LYS A 181 22.79 8.05 2.71
N THR A 182 22.01 7.54 1.77
CA THR A 182 21.28 8.37 0.82
C THR A 182 19.83 8.53 1.23
N PRO A 183 19.14 9.64 0.88
CA PRO A 183 17.72 9.82 1.22
C PRO A 183 16.85 8.70 0.66
N VAL A 184 15.93 8.19 1.49
CA VAL A 184 14.92 7.19 1.11
C VAL A 184 13.54 7.78 1.33
N ILE A 185 12.73 7.83 0.29
CA ILE A 185 11.35 8.32 0.32
C ILE A 185 10.43 7.15 -0.04
N CYS A 186 9.52 6.79 0.85
CA CYS A 186 8.60 5.68 0.67
C CYS A 186 7.16 6.18 0.46
N PHE A 187 6.54 5.72 -0.61
CA PHE A 187 5.12 5.95 -0.90
C PHE A 187 4.35 4.65 -0.80
N VAL A 188 3.45 4.54 0.17
CA VAL A 188 2.48 3.44 0.23
C VAL A 188 1.32 3.81 -0.69
N ILE A 189 1.28 3.18 -1.86
CA ILE A 189 0.31 3.46 -2.92
C ILE A 189 -0.88 2.49 -2.93
N GLY A 190 -0.86 1.50 -2.07
CA GLY A 190 -1.91 0.50 -1.94
C GLY A 190 -1.84 -0.23 -0.63
N GLU A 191 -1.58 -1.53 -0.68
CA GLU A 191 -1.39 -2.35 0.51
C GLU A 191 0.07 -2.32 0.96
N GLY A 192 0.29 -2.36 2.27
CA GLY A 192 1.60 -2.58 2.86
C GLY A 192 1.48 -3.68 3.92
N GLY A 193 1.90 -4.89 3.57
CA GLY A 193 1.73 -6.06 4.42
C GLY A 193 3.03 -6.78 4.75
N SER A 194 3.12 -7.30 5.98
CA SER A 194 4.19 -8.19 6.45
C SER A 194 5.60 -7.69 6.11
N GLY A 195 6.47 -8.56 5.61
CA GLY A 195 7.83 -8.23 5.16
C GLY A 195 7.95 -7.78 3.69
N GLY A 196 6.82 -7.41 3.08
CA GLY A 196 6.79 -6.95 1.68
C GLY A 196 7.19 -5.51 1.48
#